data_a77cebf1f2a240fead5f121ada92db03
#
_entry.id   a77cebf1f2a240fead5f121ada92db03
#
_cell.length_a   1.000
_cell.length_b   1.000
_cell.length_c   1.000
_cell.angle_alpha   90.00
_cell.angle_beta   90.00
_cell.angle_gamma   90.00
#
_symmetry.space_group_name_H-M   'P 1'
#
loop_
_entity.id
_entity.type
_entity.pdbx_description
1 polymer ?
#
loop_
_entity_poly.entity_id
_entity_poly.type
_entity_poly.pdbx_seq_one_letter_code
_entity_poly.pdbx_strand_id
1 'polypeptide(L)'
;MSGHSHWATIKRAKGAADAKKGKIFSKLGKEITIVVKAKGGNPDNNPTLRTLIAKAKAAQMPNDNIDRAIKKGTGELESAEMLDITYEGIKSGTAVVVKVLTDNKNRAVAEVQNVFKKNGIELAKPGSASRLFDRMGQVMIPAATASA
;
A
#
# COMPACT_ATOMS: atom_id res chain seq x y z
N MET A 1 44.81 4.03 7.91
CA MET A 1 43.63 4.53 8.65
C MET A 1 42.37 4.30 7.81
N SER A 2 41.72 3.16 7.99
CA SER A 2 40.56 2.76 7.18
C SER A 2 39.50 2.03 8.01
N GLY A 3 39.17 2.56 9.20
CA GLY A 3 38.21 1.92 10.12
C GLY A 3 36.75 2.38 10.04
N HIS A 4 36.43 3.42 9.25
CA HIS A 4 35.08 4.02 9.26
C HIS A 4 34.13 3.53 8.16
N SER A 5 34.62 2.76 7.19
CA SER A 5 33.84 2.40 6.00
C SER A 5 32.84 1.26 6.26
N HIS A 6 33.22 0.23 7.03
CA HIS A 6 32.36 -0.95 7.20
C HIS A 6 31.12 -0.68 8.08
N TRP A 7 31.30 0.02 9.21
CA TRP A 7 30.20 0.38 10.11
C TRP A 7 29.21 1.38 9.46
N ALA A 8 29.72 2.35 8.70
CA ALA A 8 28.90 3.31 7.95
C ALA A 8 28.09 2.62 6.86
N THR A 9 28.63 1.60 6.20
CA THR A 9 27.96 0.81 5.16
C THR A 9 26.83 -0.03 5.77
N ILE A 10 27.09 -0.70 6.92
CA ILE A 10 26.08 -1.47 7.65
C ILE A 10 24.95 -0.55 8.15
N LYS A 11 25.27 0.60 8.71
CA LYS A 11 24.28 1.58 9.18
C LYS A 11 23.40 2.10 8.06
N ARG A 12 23.96 2.39 6.88
CA ARG A 12 23.20 2.82 5.69
C ARG A 12 22.30 1.71 5.15
N ALA A 13 22.81 0.49 5.04
CA ALA A 13 22.05 -0.67 4.56
C ALA A 13 20.88 -1.00 5.50
N LYS A 14 21.11 -0.98 6.82
CA LYS A 14 20.08 -1.18 7.84
C LYS A 14 19.04 -0.05 7.78
N GLY A 15 19.47 1.20 7.72
CA GLY A 15 18.55 2.35 7.62
C GLY A 15 17.67 2.32 6.36
N ALA A 16 18.22 1.91 5.22
CA ALA A 16 17.43 1.74 3.98
C ALA A 16 16.42 0.59 4.09
N ALA A 17 16.80 -0.53 4.70
CA ALA A 17 15.92 -1.66 4.94
C ALA A 17 14.79 -1.30 5.92
N ASP A 18 15.11 -0.58 7.00
CA ASP A 18 14.13 -0.12 7.99
C ASP A 18 13.17 0.90 7.39
N ALA A 19 13.65 1.83 6.56
CA ALA A 19 12.80 2.78 5.84
C ALA A 19 11.84 2.07 4.86
N LYS A 20 12.31 1.02 4.18
CA LYS A 20 11.48 0.21 3.27
C LYS A 20 10.40 -0.56 4.05
N LYS A 21 10.76 -1.17 5.21
CA LYS A 21 9.79 -1.81 6.10
C LYS A 21 8.77 -0.81 6.64
N GLY A 22 9.19 0.39 7.06
CA GLY A 22 8.32 1.45 7.55
C GLY A 22 7.26 1.86 6.51
N LYS A 23 7.64 1.96 5.24
CA LYS A 23 6.69 2.23 4.14
C LYS A 23 5.66 1.11 3.97
N ILE A 24 6.10 -0.15 4.04
CA ILE A 24 5.20 -1.33 3.97
C ILE A 24 4.23 -1.32 5.15
N PHE A 25 4.70 -1.10 6.36
CA PHE A 25 3.86 -1.06 7.56
C PHE A 25 2.85 0.08 7.51
N SER A 26 3.26 1.27 7.07
CA SER A 26 2.36 2.42 6.89
C SER A 26 1.26 2.11 5.87
N LYS A 27 1.60 1.47 4.77
CA LYS A 27 0.62 1.06 3.75
C LYS A 27 -0.37 0.04 4.30
N LEU A 28 0.12 -1.05 4.89
CA LEU A 28 -0.72 -2.10 5.46
C LEU A 28 -1.62 -1.56 6.59
N GLY A 29 -1.09 -0.69 7.47
CA GLY A 29 -1.87 -0.06 8.51
C GLY A 29 -3.03 0.78 7.96
N LYS A 30 -2.79 1.56 6.91
CA LYS A 30 -3.84 2.33 6.22
C LYS A 30 -4.91 1.41 5.60
N GLU A 31 -4.50 0.35 4.92
CA GLU A 31 -5.42 -0.62 4.31
C GLU A 31 -6.29 -1.31 5.37
N ILE A 32 -5.69 -1.72 6.49
CA ILE A 32 -6.41 -2.31 7.64
C ILE A 32 -7.46 -1.31 8.17
N THR A 33 -7.06 -0.08 8.44
CA THR A 33 -7.97 0.96 8.97
C THR A 33 -9.18 1.18 8.06
N ILE A 34 -8.99 1.22 6.74
CA ILE A 34 -10.07 1.42 5.77
C ILE A 34 -11.01 0.23 5.73
N VAL A 35 -10.46 -1.00 5.68
CA VAL A 35 -11.26 -2.22 5.62
C VAL A 35 -12.07 -2.41 6.91
N VAL A 36 -11.48 -2.06 8.06
CA VAL A 36 -12.18 -2.10 9.35
C VAL A 36 -13.29 -1.05 9.40
N LYS A 37 -13.04 0.16 8.93
CA LYS A 37 -14.05 1.23 8.86
C LYS A 37 -15.24 0.83 7.99
N ALA A 38 -15.00 0.10 6.91
CA ALA A 38 -16.04 -0.30 5.95
C ALA A 38 -16.82 -1.56 6.38
N LYS A 39 -16.17 -2.53 7.05
CA LYS A 39 -16.71 -3.88 7.27
C LYS A 39 -16.57 -4.38 8.71
N GLY A 40 -16.11 -3.55 9.63
CA GLY A 40 -15.91 -3.90 11.04
C GLY A 40 -14.55 -4.54 11.35
N GLY A 41 -14.19 -4.50 12.65
CA GLY A 41 -12.88 -4.89 13.16
C GLY A 41 -12.74 -6.38 13.51
N ASN A 42 -13.78 -7.20 13.36
CA ASN A 42 -13.68 -8.61 13.64
C ASN A 42 -13.21 -9.40 12.42
N PRO A 43 -12.02 -10.07 12.49
CA PRO A 43 -11.48 -10.85 11.37
C PRO A 43 -12.37 -12.04 10.95
N ASP A 44 -13.17 -12.58 11.86
CA ASP A 44 -14.04 -13.72 11.55
C ASP A 44 -15.16 -13.33 10.58
N ASN A 45 -15.65 -12.10 10.72
CA ASN A 45 -16.70 -11.54 9.89
C ASN A 45 -16.17 -10.70 8.71
N ASN A 46 -14.84 -10.51 8.63
CA ASN A 46 -14.20 -9.68 7.63
C ASN A 46 -13.02 -10.42 6.95
N PRO A 47 -13.29 -11.21 5.88
CA PRO A 47 -12.27 -12.00 5.19
C PRO A 47 -11.13 -11.12 4.63
N THR A 48 -11.45 -9.90 4.19
CA THR A 48 -10.46 -8.95 3.69
C THR A 48 -9.49 -8.53 4.80
N LEU A 49 -10.02 -8.25 6.00
CA LEU A 49 -9.21 -7.94 7.18
C LEU A 49 -8.32 -9.12 7.57
N ARG A 50 -8.85 -10.34 7.56
CA ARG A 50 -8.07 -11.56 7.82
C ARG A 50 -6.88 -11.69 6.87
N THR A 51 -7.10 -11.46 5.58
CA THR A 51 -6.03 -11.48 4.58
C THR A 51 -4.99 -10.39 4.81
N LEU A 52 -5.40 -9.17 5.19
CA LEU A 52 -4.49 -8.07 5.48
C LEU A 52 -3.67 -8.32 6.75
N ILE A 53 -4.27 -8.90 7.80
CA ILE A 53 -3.55 -9.31 9.01
C ILE A 53 -2.50 -10.37 8.68
N ALA A 54 -2.84 -11.37 7.86
CA ALA A 54 -1.88 -12.39 7.42
C ALA A 54 -0.71 -11.77 6.64
N LYS A 55 -0.98 -10.83 5.73
CA LYS A 55 0.06 -10.07 4.99
C LYS A 55 0.93 -9.23 5.94
N ALA A 56 0.33 -8.59 6.93
CA ALA A 56 1.05 -7.77 7.91
C ALA A 56 2.00 -8.64 8.75
N LYS A 57 1.54 -9.79 9.23
CA LYS A 57 2.36 -10.78 9.95
C LYS A 57 3.50 -11.33 9.08
N ALA A 58 3.23 -11.68 7.82
CA ALA A 58 4.25 -12.12 6.87
C ALA A 58 5.31 -11.03 6.60
N ALA A 59 4.92 -9.76 6.61
CA ALA A 59 5.84 -8.62 6.53
C ALA A 59 6.57 -8.32 7.86
N GLN A 60 6.34 -9.09 8.92
CA GLN A 60 6.90 -8.89 10.26
C GLN A 60 6.45 -7.57 10.92
N MET A 61 5.24 -7.12 10.64
CA MET A 61 4.64 -5.96 11.31
C MET A 61 4.31 -6.33 12.76
N PRO A 62 4.72 -5.51 13.76
CA PRO A 62 4.39 -5.74 15.16
C PRO A 62 2.88 -5.82 15.39
N ASN A 63 2.43 -6.72 16.27
CA ASN A 63 1.01 -6.87 16.59
C ASN A 63 0.39 -5.57 17.09
N ASP A 64 1.09 -4.79 17.92
CA ASP A 64 0.64 -3.48 18.40
C ASP A 64 0.29 -2.50 17.26
N ASN A 65 1.01 -2.58 16.15
CA ASN A 65 0.72 -1.73 14.98
C ASN A 65 -0.52 -2.22 14.24
N ILE A 66 -0.76 -3.54 14.20
CA ILE A 66 -1.97 -4.13 13.62
C ILE A 66 -3.18 -3.74 14.47
N ASP A 67 -3.10 -3.93 15.80
CA ASP A 67 -4.17 -3.60 16.74
C ASP A 67 -4.49 -2.10 16.73
N ARG A 68 -3.46 -1.26 16.68
CA ARG A 68 -3.63 0.19 16.55
C ARG A 68 -4.35 0.57 15.24
N ALA A 69 -4.04 -0.11 14.15
CA ALA A 69 -4.72 0.14 12.87
C ALA A 69 -6.20 -0.31 12.91
N ILE A 70 -6.50 -1.42 13.58
CA ILE A 70 -7.87 -1.88 13.82
C ILE A 70 -8.62 -0.86 14.68
N LYS A 71 -8.06 -0.44 15.82
CA LYS A 71 -8.66 0.57 16.72
C LYS A 71 -8.93 1.90 16.05
N LYS A 72 -8.06 2.31 15.12
CA LYS A 72 -8.31 3.49 14.28
C LYS A 72 -9.51 3.30 13.34
N GLY A 73 -9.67 2.10 12.81
CA GLY A 73 -10.78 1.77 11.91
C GLY A 73 -12.13 1.65 12.64
N THR A 74 -12.13 1.15 13.88
CA THR A 74 -13.34 1.07 14.72
C THR A 74 -13.74 2.41 15.36
N GLY A 75 -12.85 3.43 15.30
CA GLY A 75 -13.09 4.72 15.93
C GLY A 75 -12.68 4.81 17.41
N GLU A 76 -12.10 3.74 17.98
CA GLU A 76 -11.55 3.74 19.34
C GLU A 76 -10.31 4.64 19.47
N LEU A 77 -9.60 4.88 18.36
CA LEU A 77 -8.50 5.82 18.28
C LEU A 77 -8.77 6.84 17.17
N GLU A 78 -8.44 8.10 17.44
CA GLU A 78 -8.52 9.15 16.42
C GLU A 78 -7.69 8.78 15.19
N SER A 79 -8.30 8.95 14.03
CA SER A 79 -7.62 8.78 12.74
C SER A 79 -8.07 9.87 11.78
N ALA A 80 -7.14 10.39 10.99
CA ALA A 80 -7.49 11.25 9.87
C ALA A 80 -8.39 10.47 8.89
N GLU A 81 -9.31 11.19 8.26
CA GLU A 81 -10.14 10.60 7.21
C GLU A 81 -9.24 10.17 6.05
N MET A 82 -9.35 8.88 5.67
CA MET A 82 -8.56 8.32 4.57
C MET A 82 -9.38 8.31 3.29
N LEU A 83 -8.83 8.89 2.25
CA LEU A 83 -9.40 8.95 0.92
C LEU A 83 -8.75 7.88 0.03
N ASP A 84 -9.57 7.08 -0.66
CA ASP A 84 -9.14 6.17 -1.75
C ASP A 84 -9.34 6.90 -3.07
N ILE A 85 -8.24 7.32 -3.72
CA ILE A 85 -8.28 8.12 -4.95
C ILE A 85 -7.55 7.33 -6.04
N THR A 86 -8.15 7.31 -7.23
CA THR A 86 -7.53 6.73 -8.42
C THR A 86 -7.02 7.83 -9.32
N TYR A 87 -5.74 7.75 -9.69
CA TYR A 87 -5.12 8.59 -10.71
C TYR A 87 -4.82 7.77 -11.94
N GLU A 88 -5.01 8.37 -13.09
CA GLU A 88 -4.84 7.72 -14.38
C GLU A 88 -3.82 8.47 -15.22
N GLY A 89 -3.06 7.73 -16.01
CA GLY A 89 -2.07 8.31 -16.90
C GLY A 89 -1.90 7.49 -18.17
N ILE A 90 -1.38 8.14 -19.20
CA ILE A 90 -1.11 7.51 -20.50
C ILE A 90 0.31 7.87 -20.92
N LYS A 91 1.04 6.88 -21.44
CA LYS A 91 2.36 7.07 -22.04
C LYS A 91 2.50 6.15 -23.25
N SER A 92 2.68 6.74 -24.43
CA SER A 92 2.96 5.98 -25.67
C SER A 92 2.02 4.77 -25.87
N GLY A 93 0.72 4.97 -25.67
CA GLY A 93 -0.28 3.90 -25.80
C GLY A 93 -0.42 2.98 -24.58
N THR A 94 0.43 3.14 -23.55
CA THR A 94 0.32 2.37 -22.29
C THR A 94 -0.55 3.12 -21.30
N ALA A 95 -1.56 2.45 -20.76
CA ALA A 95 -2.42 2.97 -19.71
C ALA A 95 -1.82 2.64 -18.32
N VAL A 96 -1.84 3.62 -17.42
CA VAL A 96 -1.37 3.47 -16.05
C VAL A 96 -2.49 3.89 -15.09
N VAL A 97 -2.84 3.02 -14.15
CA VAL A 97 -3.82 3.30 -13.09
C VAL A 97 -3.13 3.19 -11.74
N VAL A 98 -3.20 4.24 -10.93
CA VAL A 98 -2.58 4.33 -9.62
C VAL A 98 -3.64 4.56 -8.55
N LYS A 99 -3.81 3.60 -7.64
CA LYS A 99 -4.67 3.75 -6.46
C LYS A 99 -3.85 4.31 -5.30
N VAL A 100 -4.34 5.38 -4.70
CA VAL A 100 -3.66 6.10 -3.63
C VAL A 100 -4.57 6.19 -2.42
N LEU A 101 -4.08 5.72 -1.27
CA LEU A 101 -4.69 5.91 0.03
C LEU A 101 -4.00 7.09 0.74
N THR A 102 -4.73 8.17 0.96
CA THR A 102 -4.18 9.39 1.52
C THR A 102 -5.15 10.08 2.47
N ASP A 103 -4.60 10.77 3.45
CA ASP A 103 -5.28 11.73 4.32
C ASP A 103 -5.26 13.17 3.75
N ASN A 104 -4.52 13.39 2.66
CA ASN A 104 -4.36 14.69 2.04
C ASN A 104 -4.36 14.59 0.50
N LYS A 105 -5.49 14.95 -0.11
CA LYS A 105 -5.69 14.91 -1.56
C LYS A 105 -4.69 15.81 -2.31
N ASN A 106 -4.43 17.01 -1.80
CA ASN A 106 -3.58 17.99 -2.49
C ASN A 106 -2.12 17.52 -2.52
N ARG A 107 -1.61 16.95 -1.41
CA ARG A 107 -0.29 16.33 -1.37
C ARG A 107 -0.19 15.16 -2.34
N ALA A 108 -1.18 14.27 -2.33
CA ALA A 108 -1.19 13.09 -3.17
C ALA A 108 -1.20 13.44 -4.67
N VAL A 109 -2.03 14.40 -5.10
CA VAL A 109 -2.06 14.81 -6.51
C VAL A 109 -0.73 15.41 -6.95
N ALA A 110 -0.11 16.25 -6.13
CA ALA A 110 1.18 16.85 -6.43
C ALA A 110 2.30 15.79 -6.56
N GLU A 111 2.33 14.80 -5.66
CA GLU A 111 3.30 13.72 -5.70
C GLU A 111 3.11 12.83 -6.94
N VAL A 112 1.87 12.45 -7.26
CA VAL A 112 1.56 11.63 -8.45
C VAL A 112 1.92 12.39 -9.72
N GLN A 113 1.52 13.65 -9.84
CA GLN A 113 1.87 14.50 -10.99
C GLN A 113 3.39 14.61 -11.18
N ASN A 114 4.13 14.79 -10.10
CA ASN A 114 5.59 14.88 -10.15
C ASN A 114 6.24 13.57 -10.64
N VAL A 115 5.76 12.43 -10.12
CA VAL A 115 6.23 11.10 -10.56
C VAL A 115 5.86 10.86 -12.04
N PHE A 116 4.63 11.18 -12.43
CA PHE A 116 4.17 11.02 -13.81
C PHE A 116 5.02 11.87 -14.77
N LYS A 117 5.19 13.17 -14.46
CA LYS A 117 6.02 14.08 -15.26
C LYS A 117 7.47 13.60 -15.41
N LYS A 118 8.08 13.14 -14.32
CA LYS A 118 9.46 12.60 -14.35
C LYS A 118 9.61 11.37 -15.25
N ASN A 119 8.55 10.60 -15.42
CA ASN A 119 8.53 9.39 -16.24
C ASN A 119 7.89 9.58 -17.61
N GLY A 120 7.58 10.82 -18.01
CA GLY A 120 6.93 11.13 -19.28
C GLY A 120 5.52 10.52 -19.40
N ILE A 121 4.81 10.39 -18.29
CA ILE A 121 3.41 9.96 -18.24
C ILE A 121 2.54 11.20 -18.21
N GLU A 122 1.55 11.29 -19.07
CA GLU A 122 0.56 12.36 -19.05
C GLU A 122 -0.57 11.99 -18.08
N LEU A 123 -0.93 12.93 -17.20
CA LEU A 123 -2.08 12.75 -16.30
C LEU A 123 -3.37 12.81 -17.14
N ALA A 124 -4.14 11.74 -17.10
CA ALA A 124 -5.38 11.61 -17.83
C ALA A 124 -6.60 11.97 -16.96
N LYS A 125 -7.72 12.24 -17.61
CA LYS A 125 -9.00 12.42 -16.92
C LYS A 125 -9.46 11.10 -16.32
N PRO A 126 -10.19 11.12 -15.18
CA PRO A 126 -10.79 9.93 -14.63
C PRO A 126 -11.62 9.15 -15.66
N GLY A 127 -11.46 7.82 -15.71
CA GLY A 127 -12.12 6.95 -16.66
C GLY A 127 -11.40 6.77 -18.01
N SER A 128 -10.34 7.52 -18.29
CA SER A 128 -9.59 7.42 -19.55
C SER A 128 -8.82 6.10 -19.69
N ALA A 129 -8.24 5.63 -18.59
CA ALA A 129 -7.44 4.41 -18.54
C ALA A 129 -8.14 3.29 -17.78
N SER A 130 -8.85 3.58 -16.69
CA SER A 130 -9.48 2.56 -15.82
C SER A 130 -10.49 1.68 -16.54
N ARG A 131 -11.15 2.18 -17.59
CA ARG A 131 -12.06 1.39 -18.45
C ARG A 131 -11.38 0.22 -19.19
N LEU A 132 -10.05 0.24 -19.26
CA LEU A 132 -9.25 -0.81 -19.90
C LEU A 132 -8.83 -1.92 -18.93
N PHE A 133 -9.22 -1.81 -17.67
CA PHE A 133 -8.82 -2.72 -16.62
C PHE A 133 -10.04 -3.35 -15.94
N ASP A 134 -10.05 -4.66 -15.88
CA ASP A 134 -11.00 -5.41 -15.06
C ASP A 134 -10.38 -5.75 -13.71
N ARG A 135 -11.17 -5.61 -12.64
CA ARG A 135 -10.72 -5.97 -11.31
C ARG A 135 -10.90 -7.46 -11.10
N MET A 136 -9.78 -8.20 -11.07
CA MET A 136 -9.78 -9.64 -10.87
C MET A 136 -9.07 -10.04 -9.58
N GLY A 137 -9.46 -11.20 -9.04
CA GLY A 137 -8.67 -11.92 -8.04
C GLY A 137 -7.68 -12.85 -8.75
N GLN A 138 -6.47 -12.95 -8.20
CA GLN A 138 -5.46 -13.90 -8.68
C GLN A 138 -5.10 -14.86 -7.57
N VAL A 139 -5.16 -16.16 -7.85
CA VAL A 139 -4.67 -17.23 -6.99
C VAL A 139 -3.54 -17.93 -7.72
N MET A 140 -2.36 -17.98 -7.08
CA MET A 140 -1.21 -18.70 -7.61
C MET A 140 -1.16 -20.08 -6.96
N ILE A 141 -1.24 -21.12 -7.76
CA ILE A 141 -1.12 -22.52 -7.32
C ILE A 141 0.19 -23.05 -7.87
N PRO A 142 1.08 -23.64 -7.04
CA PRO A 142 2.29 -24.29 -7.53
C PRO A 142 1.94 -25.41 -8.53
N ALA A 143 2.67 -25.53 -9.63
CA ALA A 143 2.42 -26.52 -10.68
C ALA A 143 2.37 -27.97 -10.16
N ALA A 144 3.14 -28.26 -9.11
CA ALA A 144 3.14 -29.57 -8.45
C ALA A 144 1.81 -29.93 -7.72
N THR A 145 0.99 -28.93 -7.41
CA THR A 145 -0.33 -29.10 -6.75
C THR A 145 -1.50 -28.90 -7.73
N ALA A 146 -1.22 -28.54 -8.97
CA ALA A 146 -2.20 -28.30 -10.03
C ALA A 146 -2.44 -29.56 -10.91
N SER A 147 -2.24 -30.77 -10.38
CA SER A 147 -2.66 -31.97 -11.10
C SER A 147 -4.16 -32.02 -11.20
N ALA A 148 -4.61 -32.15 -12.43
CA ALA A 148 -5.99 -32.21 -12.91
C ALA A 148 -6.86 -33.21 -12.15
#